data_7434ec02784675d1b6f4011da6ab06df
#
_entry.id   7434ec02784675d1b6f4011da6ab06df
#
_cell.length_a   1.000
_cell.length_b   1.000
_cell.length_c   1.000
_cell.angle_alpha   90.00
_cell.angle_beta   90.00
_cell.angle_gamma   90.00
#
_symmetry.space_group_name_H-M   'P 1'
#
loop_
_entity.id
_entity.type
_entity.pdbx_description
1 polymer ?
#
loop_
_entity_poly.entity_id
_entity_poly.type
_entity_poly.pdbx_seq_one_letter_code
_entity_poly.pdbx_strand_id
1 'polypeptide(L)' 'TASGRKPQKGYIAVNPKMFPYGTRLYIRTPDGSYIYGYAVAADTGGFVYNSNTIADLYFDTYAECVQFGRRNIEIYVLD' A
#
# COMPACT_ATOMS: atom_id res chain seq x y z
N THR A 1 -6.66 -9.70 6.77
CA THR A 1 -6.34 -8.29 7.00
C THR A 1 -7.12 -7.73 8.18
N ALA A 2 -6.65 -6.63 8.74
CA ALA A 2 -7.28 -6.01 9.90
C ALA A 2 -8.70 -5.50 9.58
N SER A 3 -8.99 -5.17 8.32
CA SER A 3 -10.32 -4.75 7.87
C SER A 3 -11.23 -5.91 7.49
N GLY A 4 -10.74 -7.15 7.57
CA GLY A 4 -11.47 -8.34 7.15
C GLY A 4 -11.37 -8.66 5.67
N ARG A 5 -10.67 -7.85 4.88
CA ARG A 5 -10.49 -8.09 3.45
C ARG A 5 -9.32 -9.06 3.23
N LYS A 6 -9.40 -9.87 2.17
CA LYS A 6 -8.32 -10.79 1.83
C LYS A 6 -7.11 -10.00 1.29
N PRO A 7 -5.88 -10.35 1.69
CA PRO A 7 -4.69 -9.74 1.09
C PRO A 7 -4.64 -10.04 -0.41
N GLN A 8 -4.59 -8.99 -1.21
CA GLN A 8 -4.45 -9.11 -2.67
C GLN A 8 -4.02 -7.76 -3.24
N LYS A 9 -3.54 -7.76 -4.47
CA LYS A 9 -3.20 -6.51 -5.16
C LYS A 9 -4.40 -5.58 -5.18
N GLY A 10 -4.16 -4.30 -4.89
CA GLY A 10 -5.22 -3.30 -4.76
C GLY A 10 -5.66 -3.06 -3.32
N TYR A 11 -5.32 -3.93 -2.40
CA TYR A 11 -5.51 -3.70 -0.97
C TYR A 11 -4.14 -3.51 -0.34
N ILE A 12 -3.98 -2.47 0.46
CA ILE A 12 -2.67 -2.12 1.03
C ILE A 12 -2.76 -1.96 2.54
N ALA A 13 -1.63 -2.17 3.21
CA ALA A 13 -1.48 -1.91 4.63
C ALA A 13 -0.93 -0.50 4.82
N VAL A 14 -1.55 0.28 5.69
CA VAL A 14 -1.19 1.66 5.96
C VAL A 14 -1.33 1.95 7.45
N ASN A 15 -0.87 3.14 7.85
CA ASN A 15 -1.19 3.67 9.16
C ASN A 15 -2.62 4.21 9.15
N PRO A 16 -3.56 3.63 9.89
CA PRO A 16 -4.95 4.06 9.83
C PRO A 16 -5.18 5.46 10.41
N LYS A 17 -4.22 6.02 11.12
CA LYS A 17 -4.28 7.43 11.55
C LYS A 17 -4.02 8.38 10.39
N MET A 18 -3.27 7.94 9.37
CA MET A 18 -3.02 8.72 8.16
C MET A 18 -4.09 8.49 7.11
N PHE A 19 -4.48 7.23 6.94
CA PHE A 19 -5.45 6.80 5.91
C PHE A 19 -6.43 5.83 6.56
N PRO A 20 -7.65 6.30 6.91
CA PRO A 20 -8.65 5.39 7.47
C PRO A 20 -8.96 4.24 6.52
N TYR A 21 -9.34 3.11 7.08
CA TYR A 21 -9.73 1.95 6.26
C TYR A 21 -10.85 2.34 5.29
N GLY A 22 -10.72 1.88 4.05
CA GLY A 22 -11.65 2.21 2.99
C GLY A 22 -11.23 3.42 2.15
N THR A 23 -10.21 4.17 2.58
CA THR A 23 -9.69 5.29 1.79
C THR A 23 -9.21 4.77 0.44
N ARG A 24 -9.64 5.44 -0.64
CA ARG A 24 -9.21 5.10 -2.00
C ARG A 24 -8.00 5.93 -2.37
N LEU A 25 -7.03 5.26 -2.96
CA LEU A 25 -5.71 5.83 -3.25
C LEU A 25 -5.29 5.48 -4.67
N TYR A 26 -4.36 6.28 -5.20
CA TYR A 26 -3.65 5.96 -6.44
C TYR A 26 -2.16 6.03 -6.13
N ILE A 27 -1.41 4.98 -6.49
CA ILE A 27 -0.02 4.80 -6.07
C ILE A 27 0.88 4.58 -7.27
N ARG A 28 2.00 5.30 -7.29
CA ARG A 28 3.03 5.17 -8.32
C ARG A 28 4.39 5.50 -7.71
N THR A 29 5.46 5.11 -8.41
CA THR A 29 6.80 5.60 -8.06
C THR A 29 6.96 7.06 -8.53
N PRO A 30 7.80 7.86 -7.85
CA PRO A 30 7.94 9.29 -8.22
C PRO A 30 8.40 9.52 -9.65
N ASP A 31 9.23 8.64 -10.19
CA ASP A 31 9.73 8.74 -11.55
C ASP A 31 8.80 8.13 -12.61
N GLY A 32 7.69 7.53 -12.16
CA GLY A 32 6.73 6.88 -13.05
C GLY A 32 7.17 5.53 -13.62
N SER A 33 8.30 4.99 -13.14
CA SER A 33 8.82 3.71 -13.67
C SER A 33 7.93 2.52 -13.31
N TYR A 34 7.14 2.64 -12.24
CA TYR A 34 6.16 1.62 -11.86
C TYR A 34 4.88 2.30 -11.37
N ILE A 35 3.76 1.83 -11.87
CA ILE A 35 2.44 2.30 -11.46
C ILE A 35 1.72 1.13 -10.78
N TYR A 36 1.51 1.24 -9.46
CA TYR A 36 0.72 0.26 -8.73
C TYR A 36 -0.76 0.40 -9.10
N GLY A 37 -1.21 1.65 -9.22
CA GLY A 37 -2.57 1.96 -9.62
C GLY A 37 -3.49 2.22 -8.44
N TYR A 38 -4.77 1.96 -8.65
CA TYR A 38 -5.79 2.20 -7.64
C TYR A 38 -5.67 1.19 -6.50
N ALA A 39 -5.86 1.69 -5.27
CA ALA A 39 -5.71 0.88 -4.08
C ALA A 39 -6.70 1.33 -3.00
N VAL A 40 -6.94 0.44 -2.05
CA VAL A 40 -7.81 0.70 -0.91
C VAL A 40 -7.02 0.41 0.36
N ALA A 41 -7.07 1.34 1.32
CA ALA A 41 -6.47 1.14 2.63
C ALA A 41 -7.29 0.07 3.37
N ALA A 42 -6.72 -1.12 3.54
CA ALA A 42 -7.45 -2.29 4.01
C ALA A 42 -6.85 -2.94 5.25
N ASP A 43 -5.61 -2.59 5.61
CA ASP A 43 -4.92 -3.28 6.69
C ASP A 43 -3.93 -2.34 7.38
N THR A 44 -3.31 -2.81 8.43
CA THR A 44 -2.20 -2.13 9.09
C THR A 44 -1.07 -3.13 9.31
N GLY A 45 0.15 -2.62 9.45
CA GLY A 45 1.32 -3.46 9.69
C GLY A 45 2.17 -2.91 10.82
N GLY A 46 3.07 -3.76 11.37
CA GLY A 46 3.95 -3.36 12.44
C GLY A 46 4.90 -2.24 12.08
N PHE A 47 5.12 -2.01 10.80
CA PHE A 47 5.99 -0.93 10.32
C PHE A 47 5.56 0.46 10.78
N VAL A 48 4.28 0.64 11.10
CA VAL A 48 3.75 1.97 11.49
C VAL A 48 4.35 2.49 12.79
N TYR A 49 4.99 1.63 13.57
CA TYR A 49 5.49 1.99 14.90
C TYR A 49 6.97 2.33 14.93
N ASN A 50 7.75 1.88 13.95
CA ASN A 50 9.21 1.99 14.05
C ASN A 50 9.93 2.03 12.69
N SER A 51 9.27 2.50 11.65
CA SER A 51 9.81 2.50 10.30
C SER A 51 9.44 3.77 9.55
N ASN A 52 10.23 4.15 8.56
CA ASN A 52 9.89 5.22 7.62
C ASN A 52 8.94 4.75 6.52
N THR A 53 8.58 3.49 6.53
CA THR A 53 7.62 2.92 5.57
C THR A 53 6.23 3.48 5.86
N ILE A 54 5.56 4.00 4.82
CA ILE A 54 4.22 4.58 4.96
C ILE A 54 3.12 3.64 4.48
N ALA A 55 3.47 2.66 3.67
CA ALA A 55 2.51 1.69 3.14
C ALA A 55 3.21 0.39 2.79
N ASP A 56 2.48 -0.70 2.88
CA ASP A 56 2.91 -2.01 2.42
C ASP A 56 1.96 -2.44 1.32
N LEU A 57 2.49 -2.61 0.12
CA LEU A 57 1.71 -2.91 -1.08
C LEU A 57 1.61 -4.43 -1.24
N TYR A 58 0.39 -4.91 -1.44
CA TYR A 58 0.15 -6.33 -1.71
C TYR A 58 0.18 -6.59 -3.20
N PHE A 59 0.66 -7.78 -3.56
CA PHE A 59 0.77 -8.23 -4.94
C PHE A 59 0.13 -9.60 -5.07
N ASP A 60 -0.23 -9.99 -6.29
CA ASP A 60 -0.87 -11.27 -6.54
C ASP A 60 0.09 -12.45 -6.37
N THR A 61 1.39 -12.23 -6.56
CA THR A 61 2.40 -13.26 -6.39
C THR A 61 3.55 -12.78 -5.51
N TYR A 62 4.18 -13.72 -4.84
CA TYR A 62 5.37 -13.45 -4.04
C TYR A 62 6.52 -12.90 -4.90
N ALA A 63 6.66 -13.42 -6.11
CA ALA A 63 7.71 -12.96 -7.03
C ALA A 63 7.56 -11.48 -7.37
N GLU A 64 6.33 -11.03 -7.63
CA GLU A 64 6.06 -9.60 -7.88
C GLU A 64 6.40 -8.74 -6.66
N CYS A 65 6.04 -9.21 -5.48
CA CYS A 65 6.33 -8.51 -4.24
C CYS A 65 7.84 -8.35 -4.03
N VAL A 66 8.61 -9.40 -4.24
CA VAL A 66 10.07 -9.39 -4.10
C VAL A 66 10.70 -8.47 -5.13
N GLN A 67 10.21 -8.51 -6.36
CA GLN A 67 10.73 -7.68 -7.44
C GLN A 67 10.48 -6.20 -7.19
N PHE A 68 9.32 -5.84 -6.66
CA PHE A 68 9.03 -4.47 -6.29
C PHE A 68 9.95 -4.00 -5.17
N GLY A 69 10.10 -4.84 -4.12
CA GLY A 69 10.97 -4.58 -3.00
C GLY A 69 10.54 -3.34 -2.21
N ARG A 70 11.54 -2.68 -1.64
CA ARG A 70 11.33 -1.46 -0.86
C ARG A 70 11.79 -0.27 -1.70
N ARG A 71 10.87 0.66 -1.99
CA ARG A 71 11.17 1.84 -2.78
C ARG A 71 10.23 2.99 -2.44
N ASN A 72 10.62 4.18 -2.85
CA ASN A 72 9.80 5.37 -2.65
C ASN A 72 8.56 5.30 -3.54
N ILE A 73 7.45 5.79 -3.00
CA ILE A 73 6.18 5.87 -3.74
C ILE A 73 5.54 7.23 -3.51
N GLU A 74 4.64 7.60 -4.43
CA GLU A 74 3.72 8.72 -4.27
C GLU A 74 2.32 8.16 -4.10
N ILE A 75 1.60 8.70 -3.12
CA ILE A 75 0.23 8.30 -2.82
C ILE A 75 -0.68 9.51 -3.02
N TYR A 76 -1.67 9.33 -3.88
CA TYR A 76 -2.70 10.34 -4.11
C TYR A 76 -4.00 9.86 -3.49
N VAL A 77 -4.57 10.67 -2.60
CA VAL A 77 -5.86 10.37 -1.97
C VAL A 77 -6.96 10.80 -2.92
N LEU A 78 -7.89 9.89 -3.24
CA LEU A 78 -8.90 10.13 -4.26
C LEU A 78 -10.20 10.71 -3.69
N ASP A 79 -10.41 10.59 -2.40
CA ASP A 79 -11.65 11.07 -1.75
C ASP A 79 -11.39 12.23 -0.82
#